data_a4807d9e0d9efcbd6b7d524af2229552
#
_entry.id   a4807d9e0d9efcbd6b7d524af2229552
#
_cell.length_a   1.000
_cell.length_b   1.000
_cell.length_c   1.000
_cell.angle_alpha   90.00
_cell.angle_beta   90.00
_cell.angle_gamma   90.00
#
_symmetry.space_group_name_H-M   'P 1'
#
loop_
_entity.id
_entity.type
_entity.pdbx_description
1 polymer ?
#
loop_
_entity_poly.entity_id
_entity_poly.type
_entity_poly.pdbx_seq_one_letter_code
_entity_poly.pdbx_strand_id
1 'polypeptide(L)'
;MNSACYKHGVILFAFLSQSFFSCQSQTDTKPRQNTGANLSDMAKTASVFLQTLSEKQKTKIQFGFNEEERYNWNYVPRSRKGLTLNEMTGQQIKDAFALLRTALSDTGFNKTSSIIQLENVLREVENRSTNDTYRDQGNYSFSIFGNPVTDAIWGWRLEGHHVAFNFSSEDNRLVSGTPGFLGSNPAVVLSGTEKGKYILKDETELGFALLHSLNKERKDKAIISNEAPGEILTAASRHAMINDPKGILYNELESPQQKIFLQLLSIYIHRYTRSFAEIMMKEIEEAGLNNLRFAWAGDQQPGSGHPHYYRIQGPTIIIEYDNIQNNANHIHTVIRDLKNDFGGDELLKHYKKDQH
;
A
#
# COMPACT_ATOMS: atom_id res chain seq x y z
N MET A 1 -18.50 -56.45 -74.85
CA MET A 1 -17.34 -55.59 -75.13
C MET A 1 -16.77 -55.16 -73.82
N ASN A 2 -15.61 -55.62 -73.54
CA ASN A 2 -14.62 -55.25 -72.50
C ASN A 2 -15.07 -54.98 -71.02
N SER A 3 -14.81 -56.03 -70.32
CA SER A 3 -14.64 -56.17 -68.90
C SER A 3 -13.32 -55.47 -68.45
N ALA A 4 -13.32 -54.78 -67.35
CA ALA A 4 -12.13 -54.48 -66.59
C ALA A 4 -12.38 -54.65 -65.11
N CYS A 5 -11.71 -55.60 -64.57
CA CYS A 5 -11.70 -56.04 -63.19
C CYS A 5 -10.81 -55.10 -62.38
N TYR A 6 -11.31 -54.55 -61.27
CA TYR A 6 -10.47 -53.87 -60.27
C TYR A 6 -10.50 -54.62 -58.95
N LYS A 7 -9.35 -55.03 -58.55
CA LYS A 7 -9.07 -55.73 -57.29
C LYS A 7 -9.13 -54.71 -56.11
N HIS A 8 -9.91 -55.06 -55.09
CA HIS A 8 -9.93 -54.30 -53.82
C HIS A 8 -8.77 -54.78 -52.94
N GLY A 9 -7.83 -53.88 -52.69
CA GLY A 9 -6.81 -54.04 -51.65
C GLY A 9 -7.35 -53.52 -50.31
N VAL A 10 -7.47 -54.37 -49.32
CA VAL A 10 -7.82 -54.04 -47.95
C VAL A 10 -6.55 -53.52 -47.28
N ILE A 11 -6.53 -52.24 -46.95
CA ILE A 11 -5.43 -51.66 -46.09
C ILE A 11 -5.93 -51.67 -44.65
N LEU A 12 -5.28 -52.49 -43.83
CA LEU A 12 -5.51 -52.61 -42.39
C LEU A 12 -4.80 -51.42 -41.71
N PHE A 13 -5.51 -50.43 -41.19
CA PHE A 13 -4.97 -49.38 -40.34
C PHE A 13 -4.88 -49.88 -38.90
N ALA A 14 -3.65 -50.13 -38.43
CA ALA A 14 -3.38 -50.34 -37.03
C ALA A 14 -3.39 -49.00 -36.30
N PHE A 15 -4.40 -48.77 -35.44
CA PHE A 15 -4.41 -47.64 -34.51
C PHE A 15 -3.45 -47.91 -33.35
N LEU A 16 -2.26 -47.27 -33.36
CA LEU A 16 -1.43 -47.16 -32.16
C LEU A 16 -2.04 -46.04 -31.26
N SER A 17 -2.69 -46.47 -30.20
CA SER A 17 -3.09 -45.57 -29.10
C SER A 17 -1.83 -45.14 -28.32
N GLN A 18 -1.31 -43.96 -28.59
CA GLN A 18 -0.33 -43.32 -27.72
C GLN A 18 -1.04 -42.75 -26.50
N SER A 19 -0.90 -43.42 -25.37
CA SER A 19 -1.31 -42.91 -24.07
C SER A 19 -0.33 -41.80 -23.67
N PHE A 20 -0.74 -40.54 -23.80
CA PHE A 20 0.00 -39.43 -23.18
C PHE A 20 -0.18 -39.53 -21.67
N PHE A 21 0.80 -40.04 -20.98
CA PHE A 21 0.97 -39.80 -19.55
C PHE A 21 1.36 -38.35 -19.37
N SER A 22 0.38 -37.51 -18.97
CA SER A 22 0.64 -36.18 -18.46
C SER A 22 1.30 -36.31 -17.08
N CYS A 23 2.62 -36.24 -17.05
CA CYS A 23 3.37 -36.10 -15.82
C CYS A 23 3.19 -34.66 -15.33
N GLN A 24 2.17 -34.40 -14.48
CA GLN A 24 2.11 -33.18 -13.68
C GLN A 24 3.21 -33.30 -12.62
N SER A 25 4.34 -32.69 -12.91
CA SER A 25 5.34 -32.42 -11.87
C SER A 25 4.78 -31.31 -10.96
N GLN A 26 4.23 -31.73 -9.82
CA GLN A 26 4.11 -30.83 -8.68
C GLN A 26 5.54 -30.47 -8.26
N THR A 27 6.01 -29.31 -8.68
CA THR A 27 7.21 -28.73 -8.10
C THR A 27 6.83 -28.20 -6.72
N ASP A 28 7.04 -29.01 -5.69
CA ASP A 28 7.16 -28.54 -4.31
C ASP A 28 8.40 -27.66 -4.22
N THR A 29 8.27 -26.39 -4.60
CA THR A 29 9.30 -25.38 -4.37
C THR A 29 9.29 -25.04 -2.88
N LYS A 30 10.15 -25.72 -2.12
CA LYS A 30 10.44 -25.29 -0.75
C LYS A 30 10.96 -23.86 -0.81
N PRO A 31 10.43 -22.93 0.02
CA PRO A 31 10.95 -21.59 0.08
C PRO A 31 12.45 -21.63 0.42
N ARG A 32 13.23 -20.79 -0.29
CA ARG A 32 14.66 -20.65 -0.05
C ARG A 32 14.88 -20.23 1.39
N GLN A 33 15.66 -20.98 2.13
CA GLN A 33 16.00 -20.68 3.52
C GLN A 33 17.08 -19.60 3.56
N ASN A 34 16.89 -18.61 4.43
CA ASN A 34 17.90 -17.61 4.72
C ASN A 34 19.07 -18.27 5.47
N THR A 35 20.29 -18.17 4.97
CA THR A 35 21.48 -18.84 5.54
C THR A 35 22.01 -18.15 6.80
N GLY A 36 21.18 -17.48 7.57
CA GLY A 36 21.34 -17.12 8.99
C GLY A 36 22.48 -16.18 9.39
N ALA A 37 23.35 -15.77 8.49
CA ALA A 37 24.58 -15.10 8.87
C ALA A 37 24.45 -13.61 9.21
N ASN A 38 23.48 -12.86 8.62
CA ASN A 38 23.26 -11.43 8.92
C ASN A 38 21.79 -11.03 8.67
N LEU A 39 20.94 -11.20 9.68
CA LEU A 39 19.59 -10.67 9.63
C LEU A 39 19.63 -9.13 9.62
N SER A 40 18.75 -8.50 8.82
CA SER A 40 18.54 -7.06 8.90
C SER A 40 17.94 -6.65 10.26
N ASP A 41 18.04 -5.38 10.59
CA ASP A 41 17.44 -4.87 11.83
C ASP A 41 15.91 -5.09 11.84
N MET A 42 15.26 -5.04 10.69
CA MET A 42 13.82 -5.35 10.54
C MET A 42 13.52 -6.81 10.89
N ALA A 43 14.27 -7.77 10.34
CA ALA A 43 14.10 -9.19 10.63
C ALA A 43 14.42 -9.54 12.10
N LYS A 44 15.48 -8.96 12.67
CA LYS A 44 15.80 -9.09 14.10
C LYS A 44 14.68 -8.57 14.97
N THR A 45 14.20 -7.36 14.70
CA THR A 45 13.12 -6.72 15.46
C THR A 45 11.82 -7.53 15.37
N ALA A 46 11.46 -8.03 14.18
CA ALA A 46 10.32 -8.91 14.01
C ALA A 46 10.49 -10.23 14.80
N SER A 47 11.68 -10.82 14.81
CA SER A 47 12.00 -12.02 15.59
C SER A 47 11.87 -11.77 17.09
N VAL A 48 12.42 -10.67 17.60
CA VAL A 48 12.28 -10.29 19.02
C VAL A 48 10.81 -10.13 19.39
N PHE A 49 10.03 -9.41 18.58
CA PHE A 49 8.59 -9.27 18.79
C PHE A 49 7.89 -10.62 18.84
N LEU A 50 8.11 -11.51 17.88
CA LEU A 50 7.50 -12.84 17.85
C LEU A 50 7.90 -13.71 19.06
N GLN A 51 9.12 -13.57 19.60
CA GLN A 51 9.59 -14.30 20.78
C GLN A 51 8.85 -13.89 22.06
N THR A 52 8.34 -12.65 22.13
CA THR A 52 7.56 -12.19 23.30
C THR A 52 6.11 -12.67 23.28
N LEU A 53 5.64 -13.26 22.18
CA LEU A 53 4.27 -13.68 21.99
C LEU A 53 4.03 -15.10 22.55
N SER A 54 2.88 -15.30 23.19
CA SER A 54 2.38 -16.64 23.52
C SER A 54 2.01 -17.42 22.25
N GLU A 55 1.95 -18.74 22.32
CA GLU A 55 1.56 -19.58 21.18
C GLU A 55 0.19 -19.19 20.60
N LYS A 56 -0.78 -18.85 21.48
CA LYS A 56 -2.09 -18.35 21.05
C LYS A 56 -2.01 -17.05 20.25
N GLN A 57 -1.12 -16.13 20.64
CA GLN A 57 -0.89 -14.88 19.91
C GLN A 57 -0.15 -15.13 18.58
N LYS A 58 0.84 -16.03 18.57
CA LYS A 58 1.54 -16.43 17.35
C LYS A 58 0.58 -17.02 16.31
N THR A 59 -0.33 -17.88 16.71
CA THR A 59 -1.36 -18.45 15.81
C THR A 59 -2.26 -17.37 15.19
N LYS A 60 -2.48 -16.24 15.87
CA LYS A 60 -3.28 -15.13 15.34
C LYS A 60 -2.51 -14.22 14.36
N ILE A 61 -1.22 -13.97 14.65
CA ILE A 61 -0.43 -12.99 13.93
C ILE A 61 0.28 -13.56 12.70
N GLN A 62 0.65 -14.87 12.69
CA GLN A 62 1.44 -15.50 11.66
C GLN A 62 0.59 -16.17 10.60
N PHE A 63 0.92 -15.90 9.35
CA PHE A 63 0.32 -16.45 8.13
C PHE A 63 1.41 -16.94 7.19
N GLY A 64 1.08 -17.86 6.30
CA GLY A 64 1.95 -18.20 5.17
C GLY A 64 2.14 -16.99 4.24
N PHE A 65 3.33 -16.81 3.69
CA PHE A 65 3.60 -15.65 2.81
C PHE A 65 2.68 -15.61 1.59
N ASN A 66 2.29 -16.77 1.06
CA ASN A 66 1.42 -16.89 -0.12
C ASN A 66 -0.08 -16.91 0.22
N GLU A 67 -0.47 -16.73 1.48
CA GLU A 67 -1.88 -16.69 1.83
C GLU A 67 -2.58 -15.44 1.27
N GLU A 68 -3.82 -15.61 0.80
CA GLU A 68 -4.66 -14.52 0.27
C GLU A 68 -4.91 -13.41 1.31
N GLU A 69 -4.81 -13.74 2.60
CA GLU A 69 -4.92 -12.74 3.67
C GLU A 69 -3.91 -11.62 3.52
N ARG A 70 -2.75 -11.85 2.92
CA ARG A 70 -1.73 -10.82 2.66
C ARG A 70 -2.25 -9.67 1.80
N TYR A 71 -3.20 -9.93 0.93
CA TYR A 71 -3.83 -8.96 0.03
C TYR A 71 -5.14 -8.39 0.57
N ASN A 72 -5.64 -8.92 1.70
CA ASN A 72 -6.90 -8.49 2.32
C ASN A 72 -6.67 -7.30 3.25
N TRP A 73 -6.18 -6.20 2.72
CA TRP A 73 -5.96 -4.96 3.46
C TRP A 73 -7.16 -4.01 3.40
N ASN A 74 -7.32 -3.14 4.38
CA ASN A 74 -8.35 -2.11 4.35
C ASN A 74 -8.08 -1.02 5.41
N TYR A 75 -8.68 0.16 5.22
CA TYR A 75 -8.52 1.33 6.08
C TYR A 75 -9.81 1.81 6.75
N VAL A 76 -10.97 1.19 6.44
CA VAL A 76 -12.24 1.50 7.11
C VAL A 76 -12.39 0.69 8.40
N PRO A 77 -13.25 1.10 9.35
CA PRO A 77 -13.57 0.30 10.53
C PRO A 77 -14.18 -1.05 10.12
N ARG A 78 -13.50 -2.14 10.45
CA ARG A 78 -13.97 -3.52 10.23
C ARG A 78 -13.26 -4.50 11.15
N SER A 79 -13.79 -5.72 11.28
CA SER A 79 -13.05 -6.83 11.86
C SER A 79 -11.85 -7.21 10.97
N ARG A 80 -10.71 -7.48 11.59
CA ARG A 80 -9.44 -7.82 10.91
C ARG A 80 -8.86 -9.09 11.49
N LYS A 81 -8.12 -9.82 10.66
CA LYS A 81 -7.20 -10.85 11.15
C LYS A 81 -5.91 -10.20 11.66
N GLY A 82 -5.06 -11.00 12.29
CA GLY A 82 -3.86 -10.52 12.96
C GLY A 82 -4.04 -10.38 14.47
N LEU A 83 -3.02 -9.87 15.13
CA LEU A 83 -3.00 -9.63 16.58
C LEU A 83 -3.24 -8.15 16.84
N THR A 84 -4.29 -7.81 17.54
CA THR A 84 -4.65 -6.42 17.87
C THR A 84 -3.81 -5.90 19.04
N LEU A 85 -3.62 -4.57 19.12
CA LEU A 85 -2.93 -3.94 20.24
C LEU A 85 -3.64 -4.22 21.58
N ASN A 86 -4.97 -4.39 21.57
CA ASN A 86 -5.76 -4.79 22.75
C ASN A 86 -5.41 -6.19 23.29
N GLU A 87 -4.83 -7.05 22.46
CA GLU A 87 -4.41 -8.40 22.82
C GLU A 87 -2.93 -8.48 23.21
N MET A 88 -2.22 -7.36 23.22
CA MET A 88 -0.80 -7.26 23.51
C MET A 88 -0.54 -6.67 24.90
N THR A 89 0.51 -7.12 25.54
CA THR A 89 1.07 -6.43 26.72
C THR A 89 1.75 -5.13 26.31
N GLY A 90 1.98 -4.22 27.27
CA GLY A 90 2.69 -2.96 26.99
C GLY A 90 4.09 -3.16 26.40
N GLN A 91 4.81 -4.25 26.75
CA GLN A 91 6.10 -4.57 26.13
C GLN A 91 5.91 -5.05 24.69
N GLN A 92 4.95 -5.91 24.42
CA GLN A 92 4.65 -6.39 23.06
C GLN A 92 4.25 -5.24 22.13
N ILE A 93 3.48 -4.25 22.63
CA ILE A 93 3.16 -3.03 21.87
C ILE A 93 4.45 -2.26 21.52
N LYS A 94 5.38 -2.08 22.47
CA LYS A 94 6.65 -1.42 22.21
C LYS A 94 7.46 -2.16 21.13
N ASP A 95 7.51 -3.48 21.18
CA ASP A 95 8.24 -4.30 20.22
C ASP A 95 7.58 -4.25 18.82
N ALA A 96 6.25 -4.27 18.75
CA ALA A 96 5.49 -4.08 17.51
C ALA A 96 5.74 -2.70 16.88
N PHE A 97 5.76 -1.63 17.69
CA PHE A 97 6.08 -0.28 17.20
C PHE A 97 7.58 -0.10 16.89
N ALA A 98 8.47 -0.86 17.52
CA ALA A 98 9.88 -0.91 17.11
C ALA A 98 10.01 -1.52 15.70
N LEU A 99 9.22 -2.56 15.37
CA LEU A 99 9.16 -3.09 14.01
C LEU A 99 8.67 -2.03 13.00
N LEU A 100 7.64 -1.26 13.35
CA LEU A 100 7.16 -0.16 12.50
C LEU A 100 8.25 0.88 12.20
N ARG A 101 9.10 1.21 13.18
CA ARG A 101 10.23 2.14 13.01
C ARG A 101 11.32 1.63 12.07
N THR A 102 11.41 0.33 11.84
CA THR A 102 12.38 -0.20 10.86
C THR A 102 12.00 0.08 9.40
N ALA A 103 10.74 0.43 9.15
CA ALA A 103 10.22 0.67 7.81
C ALA A 103 9.79 2.13 7.56
N LEU A 104 9.37 2.86 8.59
CA LEU A 104 8.95 4.25 8.50
C LEU A 104 10.03 5.21 9.00
N SER A 105 10.09 6.40 8.39
CA SER A 105 10.83 7.54 8.91
C SER A 105 10.20 8.05 10.22
N ASP A 106 10.90 8.91 10.95
CA ASP A 106 10.31 9.57 12.13
C ASP A 106 9.02 10.33 11.79
N THR A 107 8.98 11.00 10.64
CA THR A 107 7.77 11.70 10.17
C THR A 107 6.65 10.71 9.88
N GLY A 108 6.91 9.63 9.14
CA GLY A 108 5.90 8.59 8.84
C GLY A 108 5.40 7.90 10.10
N PHE A 109 6.31 7.56 11.02
CA PHE A 109 5.97 6.96 12.29
C PHE A 109 5.12 7.89 13.17
N ASN A 110 5.48 9.18 13.28
CA ASN A 110 4.76 10.15 14.09
C ASN A 110 3.37 10.42 13.52
N LYS A 111 3.22 10.56 12.18
CA LYS A 111 1.90 10.66 11.54
C LYS A 111 1.04 9.43 11.84
N THR A 112 1.59 8.24 11.67
CA THR A 112 0.89 6.96 11.96
C THR A 112 0.42 6.89 13.41
N SER A 113 1.31 7.15 14.37
CA SER A 113 0.99 7.12 15.80
C SER A 113 -0.05 8.19 16.17
N SER A 114 0.05 9.38 15.57
CA SER A 114 -0.91 10.47 15.81
C SER A 114 -2.30 10.14 15.24
N ILE A 115 -2.38 9.46 14.09
CA ILE A 115 -3.65 9.02 13.52
C ILE A 115 -4.31 7.95 14.42
N ILE A 116 -3.54 7.00 14.95
CA ILE A 116 -4.05 6.03 15.93
C ILE A 116 -4.63 6.76 17.16
N GLN A 117 -3.97 7.82 17.62
CA GLN A 117 -4.45 8.63 18.76
C GLN A 117 -5.73 9.41 18.45
N LEU A 118 -6.02 9.75 17.18
CA LEU A 118 -7.26 10.43 16.80
C LEU A 118 -8.53 9.61 17.11
N GLU A 119 -8.44 8.30 17.33
CA GLU A 119 -9.59 7.50 17.79
C GLU A 119 -10.18 8.05 19.10
N ASN A 120 -9.35 8.56 20.01
CA ASN A 120 -9.84 9.24 21.23
C ASN A 120 -10.58 10.52 20.90
N VAL A 121 -10.06 11.32 19.99
CA VAL A 121 -10.74 12.57 19.55
C VAL A 121 -12.08 12.24 18.89
N LEU A 122 -12.13 11.20 18.03
CA LEU A 122 -13.37 10.74 17.42
C LEU A 122 -14.38 10.26 18.47
N ARG A 123 -13.92 9.54 19.48
CA ARG A 123 -14.78 9.10 20.59
C ARG A 123 -15.43 10.29 21.28
N GLU A 124 -14.68 11.35 21.53
CA GLU A 124 -15.20 12.60 22.13
C GLU A 124 -16.17 13.31 21.19
N VAL A 125 -15.79 13.53 19.94
CA VAL A 125 -16.59 14.25 18.91
C VAL A 125 -17.92 13.52 18.63
N GLU A 126 -17.88 12.18 18.60
CA GLU A 126 -19.07 11.35 18.37
C GLU A 126 -19.88 11.12 19.66
N ASN A 127 -19.51 11.74 20.78
CA ASN A 127 -20.13 11.58 22.10
C ASN A 127 -20.28 10.09 22.53
N ARG A 128 -19.28 9.26 22.22
CA ARG A 128 -19.27 7.84 22.58
C ARG A 128 -18.84 7.64 24.01
N SER A 129 -19.36 6.59 24.63
CA SER A 129 -18.94 6.13 25.95
C SER A 129 -17.43 5.86 26.01
N THR A 130 -16.82 6.07 27.17
CA THR A 130 -15.41 5.70 27.42
C THR A 130 -15.15 4.20 27.25
N ASN A 131 -16.17 3.37 27.37
CA ASN A 131 -16.13 1.92 27.17
C ASN A 131 -16.49 1.49 25.75
N ASP A 132 -16.69 2.45 24.83
CA ASP A 132 -16.98 2.14 23.43
C ASP A 132 -15.74 1.53 22.75
N THR A 133 -15.90 0.33 22.22
CA THR A 133 -14.83 -0.42 21.55
C THR A 133 -14.71 -0.10 20.07
N TYR A 134 -15.63 0.68 19.50
CA TYR A 134 -15.61 1.02 18.08
C TYR A 134 -14.49 2.03 17.75
N ARG A 135 -14.34 3.07 18.59
CA ARG A 135 -13.26 4.07 18.51
C ARG A 135 -12.16 3.75 19.54
N ASP A 136 -11.49 2.64 19.34
CA ASP A 136 -10.46 2.15 20.26
C ASP A 136 -9.09 2.09 19.55
N GLN A 137 -8.11 2.80 20.11
CA GLN A 137 -6.71 2.76 19.67
C GLN A 137 -6.11 1.35 19.67
N GLY A 138 -6.68 0.43 20.43
CA GLY A 138 -6.27 -0.97 20.49
C GLY A 138 -6.77 -1.82 19.33
N ASN A 139 -7.64 -1.30 18.44
CA ASN A 139 -8.20 -2.03 17.30
C ASN A 139 -7.27 -2.13 16.08
N TYR A 140 -6.04 -1.62 16.20
CA TYR A 140 -5.04 -1.78 15.15
C TYR A 140 -4.35 -3.13 15.29
N SER A 141 -4.19 -3.84 14.17
CA SER A 141 -3.65 -5.19 14.15
C SER A 141 -2.35 -5.29 13.37
N PHE A 142 -1.46 -6.14 13.88
CA PHE A 142 -0.26 -6.59 13.18
C PHE A 142 -0.49 -8.00 12.62
N SER A 143 0.02 -8.24 11.42
CA SER A 143 0.08 -9.55 10.76
C SER A 143 1.49 -9.76 10.22
N ILE A 144 2.01 -10.98 10.33
CA ILE A 144 3.32 -11.37 9.78
C ILE A 144 3.09 -12.51 8.79
N PHE A 145 3.65 -12.36 7.60
CA PHE A 145 3.51 -13.29 6.47
C PHE A 145 4.87 -13.92 6.17
N GLY A 146 4.97 -15.25 6.34
CA GLY A 146 6.24 -15.96 6.31
C GLY A 146 7.01 -15.88 7.63
N ASN A 147 8.26 -16.31 7.62
CA ASN A 147 9.13 -16.32 8.79
C ASN A 147 10.31 -15.34 8.60
N PRO A 148 10.43 -14.27 9.40
CA PRO A 148 11.47 -13.25 9.23
C PRO A 148 12.90 -13.78 9.42
N VAL A 149 13.07 -14.97 10.03
CA VAL A 149 14.39 -15.56 10.31
C VAL A 149 14.82 -16.56 9.24
N THR A 150 13.88 -17.40 8.77
CA THR A 150 14.21 -18.53 7.91
C THR A 150 13.89 -18.29 6.44
N ASP A 151 12.94 -17.40 6.15
CA ASP A 151 12.48 -17.22 4.78
C ASP A 151 13.26 -16.08 4.11
N ALA A 152 13.68 -16.29 2.88
CA ALA A 152 14.31 -15.23 2.08
C ALA A 152 13.31 -14.11 1.76
N ILE A 153 12.02 -14.46 1.63
CA ILE A 153 10.93 -13.52 1.41
C ILE A 153 9.91 -13.66 2.54
N TRP A 154 9.62 -12.54 3.19
CA TRP A 154 8.58 -12.42 4.20
C TRP A 154 7.99 -11.03 4.19
N GLY A 155 6.89 -10.83 4.88
CA GLY A 155 6.25 -9.52 4.96
C GLY A 155 5.49 -9.31 6.26
N TRP A 156 4.97 -8.12 6.43
CA TRP A 156 4.11 -7.80 7.57
C TRP A 156 3.18 -6.62 7.25
N ARG A 157 2.12 -6.51 8.01
CA ARG A 157 1.11 -5.47 7.86
C ARG A 157 0.77 -4.87 9.22
N LEU A 158 0.65 -3.55 9.27
CA LEU A 158 -0.10 -2.82 10.28
C LEU A 158 -1.35 -2.29 9.63
N GLU A 159 -2.53 -2.61 10.16
CA GLU A 159 -3.76 -2.02 9.67
C GLU A 159 -4.78 -1.73 10.77
N GLY A 160 -5.56 -0.70 10.57
CA GLY A 160 -6.67 -0.27 11.41
C GLY A 160 -7.52 0.78 10.71
N HIS A 161 -8.32 1.51 11.47
CA HIS A 161 -9.02 2.66 10.93
C HIS A 161 -8.03 3.76 10.55
N HIS A 162 -8.04 4.19 9.30
CA HIS A 162 -7.17 5.22 8.73
C HIS A 162 -5.65 4.94 8.71
N VAL A 163 -5.22 3.74 9.03
CA VAL A 163 -3.83 3.30 8.84
C VAL A 163 -3.83 1.93 8.17
N ALA A 164 -3.11 1.80 7.06
CA ALA A 164 -2.81 0.50 6.50
C ALA A 164 -1.47 0.56 5.76
N PHE A 165 -0.48 -0.21 6.23
CA PHE A 165 0.80 -0.38 5.59
C PHE A 165 1.08 -1.86 5.35
N ASN A 166 1.51 -2.18 4.14
CA ASN A 166 1.92 -3.53 3.74
C ASN A 166 3.40 -3.49 3.38
N PHE A 167 4.19 -4.29 4.07
CA PHE A 167 5.63 -4.35 3.88
C PHE A 167 6.05 -5.73 3.41
N SER A 168 7.00 -5.78 2.48
CA SER A 168 7.64 -7.02 2.04
C SER A 168 9.15 -6.85 2.09
N SER A 169 9.82 -7.92 2.51
CA SER A 169 11.28 -8.00 2.60
C SER A 169 11.76 -9.16 1.74
N GLU A 170 12.84 -8.96 0.98
CA GLU A 170 13.58 -9.98 0.28
C GLU A 170 15.07 -9.87 0.63
N ASP A 171 15.71 -10.99 0.91
CA ASP A 171 17.13 -11.08 1.28
C ASP A 171 17.52 -10.02 2.35
N ASN A 172 16.68 -9.88 3.38
CA ASN A 172 16.85 -8.94 4.49
C ASN A 172 16.75 -7.44 4.13
N ARG A 173 16.23 -7.08 2.97
CA ARG A 173 15.98 -5.69 2.58
C ARG A 173 14.49 -5.43 2.45
N LEU A 174 14.05 -4.24 2.86
CA LEU A 174 12.71 -3.77 2.56
C LEU A 174 12.61 -3.53 1.04
N VAL A 175 11.74 -4.28 0.36
CA VAL A 175 11.54 -4.22 -1.10
C VAL A 175 10.19 -3.65 -1.49
N SER A 176 9.22 -3.64 -0.58
CA SER A 176 7.94 -2.97 -0.77
C SER A 176 7.41 -2.41 0.55
N GLY A 177 6.83 -1.21 0.51
CA GLY A 177 6.10 -0.55 1.60
C GLY A 177 4.69 -0.17 1.20
N THR A 178 4.20 -0.70 0.09
CA THR A 178 2.90 -0.37 -0.50
C THR A 178 2.01 -1.60 -0.71
N PRO A 179 0.68 -1.43 -0.69
CA PRO A 179 -0.09 -0.21 -0.43
C PRO A 179 0.23 0.43 0.91
N GLY A 180 0.36 1.77 0.91
CA GLY A 180 0.54 2.56 2.13
C GLY A 180 -0.54 3.62 2.27
N PHE A 181 -1.38 3.51 3.29
CA PHE A 181 -2.53 4.40 3.50
C PHE A 181 -2.43 5.10 4.84
N LEU A 182 -2.67 6.42 4.83
CA LEU A 182 -2.90 7.25 6.00
C LEU A 182 -4.14 8.11 5.77
N GLY A 183 -5.10 8.06 6.69
CA GLY A 183 -6.24 8.96 6.74
C GLY A 183 -6.27 9.79 8.02
N SER A 184 -7.08 10.83 8.06
CA SER A 184 -7.26 11.67 9.25
C SER A 184 -8.72 12.07 9.38
N ASN A 185 -9.35 11.68 10.47
CA ASN A 185 -10.69 12.09 10.85
C ASN A 185 -10.72 12.49 12.33
N PRO A 186 -10.98 13.75 12.67
CA PRO A 186 -11.11 14.85 11.73
C PRO A 186 -9.78 15.21 11.04
N ALA A 187 -9.84 15.87 9.88
CA ALA A 187 -8.64 16.44 9.24
C ALA A 187 -8.01 17.49 10.15
N VAL A 188 -8.84 18.42 10.63
CA VAL A 188 -8.48 19.43 11.63
C VAL A 188 -9.36 19.23 12.86
N VAL A 189 -8.75 19.09 14.02
CA VAL A 189 -9.48 19.02 15.30
C VAL A 189 -10.02 20.41 15.65
N LEU A 190 -11.34 20.57 15.67
CA LEU A 190 -12.00 21.88 15.83
C LEU A 190 -12.27 22.26 17.30
N SER A 191 -12.26 21.30 18.23
CA SER A 191 -12.58 21.51 19.64
C SER A 191 -11.81 20.52 20.54
N GLY A 192 -11.95 20.66 21.86
CA GLY A 192 -11.30 19.79 22.84
C GLY A 192 -9.82 20.12 23.08
N THR A 193 -9.15 19.21 23.79
CA THR A 193 -7.74 19.38 24.20
C THR A 193 -6.75 19.36 23.03
N GLU A 194 -7.10 18.69 21.94
CA GLU A 194 -6.28 18.54 20.73
C GLU A 194 -6.65 19.59 19.64
N LYS A 195 -7.41 20.65 20.00
CA LYS A 195 -7.85 21.68 19.03
C LYS A 195 -6.67 22.25 18.23
N GLY A 196 -6.84 22.31 16.92
CA GLY A 196 -5.83 22.80 15.97
C GLY A 196 -4.87 21.70 15.45
N LYS A 197 -4.96 20.48 15.98
CA LYS A 197 -4.17 19.35 15.46
C LYS A 197 -4.57 19.06 14.01
N TYR A 198 -3.57 18.98 13.12
CA TYR A 198 -3.75 18.77 11.69
C TYR A 198 -2.60 17.91 11.18
N ILE A 199 -2.81 16.58 11.16
CA ILE A 199 -1.74 15.60 10.96
C ILE A 199 -1.26 15.57 9.50
N LEU A 200 -2.21 15.63 8.55
CA LEU A 200 -1.94 15.59 7.11
C LEU A 200 -1.98 17.00 6.48
N LYS A 201 -1.49 17.99 7.22
CA LYS A 201 -1.47 19.41 6.82
C LYS A 201 -0.66 19.60 5.54
N ASP A 202 0.56 19.07 5.50
CA ASP A 202 1.48 19.29 4.39
C ASP A 202 0.93 18.70 3.09
N GLU A 203 0.26 17.55 3.15
CA GLU A 203 -0.41 16.91 2.02
C GLU A 203 -1.48 17.84 1.43
N THR A 204 -2.27 18.47 2.29
CA THR A 204 -3.31 19.40 1.87
C THR A 204 -2.70 20.70 1.32
N GLU A 205 -1.81 21.34 2.08
CA GLU A 205 -1.27 22.66 1.73
C GLU A 205 -0.42 22.61 0.45
N LEU A 206 0.39 21.58 0.25
CA LEU A 206 1.20 21.44 -0.97
C LEU A 206 0.34 21.11 -2.19
N GLY A 207 -0.74 20.34 -2.04
CA GLY A 207 -1.72 20.12 -3.09
C GLY A 207 -2.33 21.43 -3.59
N PHE A 208 -2.82 22.26 -2.68
CA PHE A 208 -3.33 23.61 -3.01
C PHE A 208 -2.25 24.56 -3.53
N ALA A 209 -1.05 24.55 -2.94
CA ALA A 209 0.06 25.38 -3.40
C ALA A 209 0.40 25.07 -4.87
N LEU A 210 0.43 23.80 -5.26
CA LEU A 210 0.64 23.41 -6.65
C LEU A 210 -0.51 23.91 -7.54
N LEU A 211 -1.77 23.62 -7.18
CA LEU A 211 -2.94 24.06 -7.94
C LEU A 211 -2.98 25.57 -8.14
N HIS A 212 -2.76 26.35 -7.06
CA HIS A 212 -2.84 27.80 -7.09
C HIS A 212 -1.66 28.46 -7.84
N SER A 213 -0.53 27.77 -7.94
CA SER A 213 0.61 28.25 -8.75
C SER A 213 0.38 28.18 -10.26
N LEU A 214 -0.61 27.40 -10.70
CA LEU A 214 -0.92 27.19 -12.11
C LEU A 214 -1.67 28.40 -12.69
N ASN A 215 -1.27 28.85 -13.89
CA ASN A 215 -2.07 29.78 -14.69
C ASN A 215 -3.33 29.07 -15.24
N LYS A 216 -4.22 29.84 -15.89
CA LYS A 216 -5.49 29.30 -16.39
C LYS A 216 -5.29 28.09 -17.34
N GLU A 217 -4.39 28.18 -18.31
CA GLU A 217 -4.15 27.14 -19.29
C GLU A 217 -3.70 25.81 -18.63
N ARG A 218 -2.79 25.90 -17.65
CA ARG A 218 -2.30 24.74 -16.91
C ARG A 218 -3.34 24.18 -15.94
N LYS A 219 -4.16 25.06 -15.34
CA LYS A 219 -5.31 24.62 -14.52
C LYS A 219 -6.32 23.82 -15.33
N ASP A 220 -6.64 24.29 -16.55
CA ASP A 220 -7.56 23.60 -17.45
C ASP A 220 -7.07 22.18 -17.82
N LYS A 221 -5.75 21.93 -17.80
CA LYS A 221 -5.16 20.59 -17.95
C LYS A 221 -5.15 19.79 -16.65
N ALA A 222 -4.90 20.44 -15.52
CA ALA A 222 -4.79 19.80 -14.23
C ALA A 222 -6.16 19.39 -13.66
N ILE A 223 -7.18 20.24 -13.83
CA ILE A 223 -8.52 20.01 -13.30
C ILE A 223 -9.27 19.04 -14.21
N ILE A 224 -9.52 17.84 -13.71
CA ILE A 224 -10.16 16.77 -14.48
C ILE A 224 -11.67 16.67 -14.26
N SER A 225 -12.17 17.29 -13.18
CA SER A 225 -13.60 17.35 -12.83
C SER A 225 -13.87 18.50 -11.86
N ASN A 226 -15.07 19.07 -11.92
CA ASN A 226 -15.54 20.03 -10.92
C ASN A 226 -16.10 19.37 -9.65
N GLU A 227 -16.27 18.04 -9.66
CA GLU A 227 -16.72 17.25 -8.53
C GLU A 227 -15.61 16.27 -8.13
N ALA A 228 -15.32 16.22 -6.83
CA ALA A 228 -14.40 15.23 -6.28
C ALA A 228 -15.05 13.83 -6.32
N PRO A 229 -14.30 12.74 -6.59
CA PRO A 229 -14.82 11.38 -6.48
C PRO A 229 -15.17 11.08 -5.02
N GLY A 230 -16.13 10.20 -4.79
CA GLY A 230 -16.64 9.85 -3.46
C GLY A 230 -15.63 9.17 -2.52
N GLU A 231 -14.45 8.79 -3.00
CA GLU A 231 -13.36 8.12 -2.28
C GLU A 231 -12.10 8.13 -3.17
N ILE A 232 -10.93 7.76 -2.63
CA ILE A 232 -9.75 7.43 -3.45
C ILE A 232 -10.10 6.37 -4.49
N LEU A 233 -9.69 6.58 -5.74
CA LEU A 233 -10.15 5.77 -6.88
C LEU A 233 -9.59 4.34 -6.86
N THR A 234 -8.39 4.14 -6.34
CA THR A 234 -7.78 2.81 -6.23
C THR A 234 -8.35 2.00 -5.05
N ALA A 235 -9.06 2.64 -4.12
CA ALA A 235 -9.69 2.00 -2.96
C ALA A 235 -8.76 1.01 -2.23
N ALA A 236 -9.31 0.01 -1.57
CA ALA A 236 -8.55 -1.11 -0.97
C ALA A 236 -8.33 -2.27 -1.96
N SER A 237 -8.26 -1.99 -3.26
CA SER A 237 -8.08 -3.01 -4.28
C SER A 237 -6.71 -3.67 -4.20
N ARG A 238 -6.63 -4.96 -4.51
CA ARG A 238 -5.35 -5.69 -4.65
C ARG A 238 -4.49 -5.07 -5.76
N HIS A 239 -5.10 -4.69 -6.88
CA HIS A 239 -4.41 -4.07 -8.01
C HIS A 239 -4.85 -2.63 -8.16
N ALA A 240 -3.88 -1.71 -8.09
CA ALA A 240 -4.11 -0.31 -8.37
C ALA A 240 -3.99 -0.07 -9.89
N MET A 241 -5.04 0.46 -10.50
CA MET A 241 -5.04 0.78 -11.92
C MET A 241 -6.00 1.93 -12.23
N ILE A 242 -5.49 2.94 -12.95
CA ILE A 242 -6.29 4.01 -13.56
C ILE A 242 -5.90 4.05 -15.03
N ASN A 243 -6.77 3.53 -15.90
CA ASN A 243 -6.46 3.23 -17.31
C ASN A 243 -6.35 4.47 -18.20
N ASP A 244 -6.98 5.58 -17.82
CA ASP A 244 -6.96 6.84 -18.58
C ASP A 244 -6.42 7.96 -17.67
N PRO A 245 -5.08 8.06 -17.52
CA PRO A 245 -4.47 9.04 -16.65
C PRO A 245 -4.63 10.45 -17.22
N LYS A 246 -5.54 11.24 -16.64
CA LYS A 246 -5.72 12.67 -16.94
C LYS A 246 -4.89 13.52 -15.99
N GLY A 247 -4.69 14.77 -16.36
CA GLY A 247 -3.94 15.76 -15.59
C GLY A 247 -2.78 16.37 -16.37
N ILE A 248 -2.15 17.41 -15.79
CA ILE A 248 -1.00 18.09 -16.37
C ILE A 248 0.28 17.28 -16.18
N LEU A 249 1.10 17.15 -17.21
CA LEU A 249 2.41 16.50 -17.14
C LEU A 249 3.42 17.35 -16.39
N TYR A 250 4.36 16.70 -15.71
CA TYR A 250 5.47 17.36 -15.01
C TYR A 250 6.29 18.30 -15.92
N ASN A 251 6.58 17.89 -17.16
CA ASN A 251 7.32 18.71 -18.12
C ASN A 251 6.52 19.90 -18.70
N GLU A 252 5.20 19.95 -18.47
CA GLU A 252 4.36 21.11 -18.84
C GLU A 252 4.34 22.18 -17.74
N LEU A 253 4.90 21.86 -16.56
CA LEU A 253 5.01 22.78 -15.41
C LEU A 253 6.24 23.67 -15.56
N GLU A 254 6.14 24.92 -15.06
CA GLU A 254 7.29 25.82 -14.93
C GLU A 254 8.21 25.39 -13.77
N SER A 255 9.47 25.77 -13.79
CA SER A 255 10.45 25.37 -12.77
C SER A 255 10.01 25.63 -11.32
N PRO A 256 9.32 26.73 -10.95
CA PRO A 256 8.79 26.89 -9.60
C PRO A 256 7.69 25.88 -9.26
N GLN A 257 6.82 25.55 -10.23
CA GLN A 257 5.74 24.58 -10.09
C GLN A 257 6.28 23.15 -9.97
N GLN A 258 7.31 22.80 -10.78
CA GLN A 258 8.03 21.53 -10.68
C GLN A 258 8.62 21.32 -9.28
N LYS A 259 9.15 22.37 -8.65
CA LYS A 259 9.65 22.31 -7.27
C LYS A 259 8.54 21.96 -6.28
N ILE A 260 7.37 22.59 -6.37
CA ILE A 260 6.22 22.31 -5.51
C ILE A 260 5.73 20.86 -5.76
N PHE A 261 5.65 20.44 -7.03
CA PHE A 261 5.28 19.08 -7.38
C PHE A 261 6.23 18.04 -6.73
N LEU A 262 7.55 18.26 -6.82
CA LEU A 262 8.53 17.36 -6.20
C LEU A 262 8.46 17.40 -4.67
N GLN A 263 8.16 18.55 -4.06
CA GLN A 263 7.91 18.62 -2.62
C GLN A 263 6.68 17.80 -2.23
N LEU A 264 5.58 17.91 -2.99
CA LEU A 264 4.38 17.12 -2.76
C LEU A 264 4.64 15.61 -2.93
N LEU A 265 5.35 15.20 -3.97
CA LEU A 265 5.78 13.81 -4.16
C LEU A 265 6.64 13.33 -2.98
N SER A 266 7.59 14.16 -2.57
CA SER A 266 8.57 13.86 -1.52
C SER A 266 7.91 13.54 -0.17
N ILE A 267 6.87 14.26 0.26
CA ILE A 267 6.23 14.01 1.56
C ILE A 267 5.56 12.64 1.65
N TYR A 268 5.14 12.04 0.54
CA TYR A 268 4.62 10.68 0.49
C TYR A 268 5.74 9.64 0.53
N ILE A 269 6.79 9.83 -0.26
CA ILE A 269 7.92 8.91 -0.35
C ILE A 269 8.72 8.90 0.94
N HIS A 270 8.98 10.06 1.55
CA HIS A 270 9.72 10.15 2.80
C HIS A 270 8.90 9.82 4.06
N ARG A 271 7.71 9.24 3.92
CA ARG A 271 7.05 8.50 5.02
C ARG A 271 7.85 7.26 5.40
N TYR A 272 8.60 6.70 4.47
CA TYR A 272 9.44 5.50 4.65
C TYR A 272 10.86 5.85 5.10
N THR A 273 11.61 4.84 5.54
CA THR A 273 13.04 5.02 5.85
C THR A 273 13.79 5.60 4.65
N ARG A 274 14.86 6.33 4.93
CA ARG A 274 15.64 7.01 3.89
C ARG A 274 16.10 6.06 2.79
N SER A 275 16.63 4.89 3.15
CA SER A 275 17.12 3.91 2.19
C SER A 275 16.03 3.41 1.24
N PHE A 276 14.83 3.18 1.75
CA PHE A 276 13.70 2.74 0.91
C PHE A 276 13.12 3.90 0.09
N ALA A 277 13.04 5.10 0.65
CA ALA A 277 12.64 6.31 -0.07
C ALA A 277 13.57 6.61 -1.28
N GLU A 278 14.88 6.43 -1.11
CA GLU A 278 15.87 6.58 -2.19
C GLU A 278 15.67 5.55 -3.31
N ILE A 279 15.31 4.30 -2.98
CA ILE A 279 14.96 3.27 -3.97
C ILE A 279 13.71 3.69 -4.75
N MET A 280 12.62 4.08 -4.07
CA MET A 280 11.39 4.52 -4.72
C MET A 280 11.62 5.72 -5.64
N MET A 281 12.38 6.73 -5.18
CA MET A 281 12.70 7.90 -6.00
C MET A 281 13.48 7.52 -7.25
N LYS A 282 14.49 6.65 -7.12
CA LYS A 282 15.27 6.16 -8.24
C LYS A 282 14.39 5.45 -9.28
N GLU A 283 13.49 4.59 -8.87
CA GLU A 283 12.56 3.91 -9.78
C GLU A 283 11.63 4.89 -10.52
N ILE A 284 11.18 5.95 -9.84
CA ILE A 284 10.37 7.01 -10.44
C ILE A 284 11.22 7.81 -11.46
N GLU A 285 12.45 8.15 -11.12
CA GLU A 285 13.38 8.88 -11.99
C GLU A 285 13.75 8.05 -13.23
N GLU A 286 14.04 6.76 -13.07
CA GLU A 286 14.32 5.82 -14.17
C GLU A 286 13.11 5.63 -15.09
N ALA A 287 11.88 5.65 -14.54
CA ALA A 287 10.66 5.63 -15.33
C ALA A 287 10.36 6.98 -16.05
N GLY A 288 11.07 8.02 -15.66
CA GLY A 288 11.04 9.37 -16.22
C GLY A 288 10.08 10.31 -15.50
N LEU A 289 10.61 11.32 -14.83
CA LEU A 289 9.82 12.35 -14.14
C LEU A 289 8.82 13.04 -15.09
N ASN A 290 9.17 13.19 -16.36
CA ASN A 290 8.30 13.80 -17.37
C ASN A 290 6.99 13.01 -17.62
N ASN A 291 6.94 11.75 -17.21
CA ASN A 291 5.76 10.89 -17.31
C ASN A 291 4.82 11.02 -16.10
N LEU A 292 5.24 11.75 -15.07
CA LEU A 292 4.38 12.05 -13.92
C LEU A 292 3.31 13.07 -14.29
N ARG A 293 2.12 12.93 -13.74
CA ARG A 293 0.97 13.84 -13.90
C ARG A 293 0.43 14.28 -12.57
N PHE A 294 -0.05 15.51 -12.53
CA PHE A 294 -0.88 16.03 -11.43
C PHE A 294 -2.30 16.21 -11.93
N ALA A 295 -3.27 15.64 -11.22
CA ALA A 295 -4.68 15.81 -11.51
C ALA A 295 -5.40 16.33 -10.27
N TRP A 296 -6.40 17.19 -10.48
CA TRP A 296 -7.27 17.77 -9.45
C TRP A 296 -8.73 17.56 -9.80
N ALA A 297 -9.57 17.31 -8.81
CA ALA A 297 -11.02 17.30 -8.95
C ALA A 297 -11.69 17.94 -7.72
N GLY A 298 -12.86 18.58 -7.93
CA GLY A 298 -13.62 19.24 -6.89
C GLY A 298 -13.23 20.71 -6.65
N ASP A 299 -13.46 21.17 -5.45
CA ASP A 299 -13.31 22.59 -5.09
C ASP A 299 -11.82 23.03 -5.12
N GLN A 300 -11.61 24.30 -5.48
CA GLN A 300 -10.30 24.92 -5.56
C GLN A 300 -9.99 25.82 -4.36
N GLN A 301 -10.89 25.90 -3.40
CA GLN A 301 -10.72 26.67 -2.15
C GLN A 301 -10.42 25.70 -1.00
N PRO A 302 -9.46 26.01 -0.13
CA PRO A 302 -9.21 25.19 1.06
C PRO A 302 -10.27 25.43 2.13
N GLY A 303 -10.45 24.43 3.00
CA GLY A 303 -11.26 24.56 4.21
C GLY A 303 -12.50 23.69 4.24
N SER A 304 -13.26 23.85 5.33
CA SER A 304 -14.50 23.10 5.52
C SER A 304 -15.54 23.47 4.47
N GLY A 305 -16.28 22.47 3.97
CA GLY A 305 -17.26 22.64 2.91
C GLY A 305 -16.70 22.65 1.49
N HIS A 306 -15.40 22.48 1.33
CA HIS A 306 -14.69 22.51 0.05
C HIS A 306 -14.07 21.16 -0.29
N PRO A 307 -14.87 20.15 -0.69
CA PRO A 307 -14.38 18.81 -0.98
C PRO A 307 -13.50 18.81 -2.24
N HIS A 308 -12.38 18.14 -2.16
CA HIS A 308 -11.45 18.02 -3.28
C HIS A 308 -10.68 16.70 -3.26
N TYR A 309 -10.11 16.40 -4.40
CA TYR A 309 -9.26 15.25 -4.67
C TYR A 309 -8.06 15.70 -5.50
N TYR A 310 -6.89 15.15 -5.23
CA TYR A 310 -5.80 15.21 -6.16
C TYR A 310 -5.09 13.86 -6.31
N ARG A 311 -4.36 13.73 -7.41
CA ARG A 311 -3.58 12.55 -7.74
C ARG A 311 -2.25 12.93 -8.35
N ILE A 312 -1.18 12.24 -7.94
CA ILE A 312 0.06 12.12 -8.69
C ILE A 312 0.09 10.71 -9.28
N GLN A 313 0.25 10.60 -10.59
CA GLN A 313 0.32 9.32 -11.28
C GLN A 313 1.45 9.30 -12.29
N GLY A 314 2.20 8.19 -12.31
CA GLY A 314 3.24 7.88 -13.28
C GLY A 314 3.25 6.41 -13.67
N PRO A 315 4.29 5.96 -14.41
CA PRO A 315 4.39 4.58 -14.84
C PRO A 315 4.59 3.57 -13.70
N THR A 316 5.13 4.03 -12.56
CA THR A 316 5.47 3.17 -11.41
C THR A 316 4.69 3.50 -10.16
N ILE A 317 3.99 4.65 -10.10
CA ILE A 317 3.41 5.14 -8.85
C ILE A 317 2.03 5.76 -9.06
N ILE A 318 1.13 5.55 -8.10
CA ILE A 318 -0.08 6.34 -7.88
C ILE A 318 -0.08 6.84 -6.44
N ILE A 319 -0.29 8.13 -6.27
CA ILE A 319 -0.60 8.79 -5.00
C ILE A 319 -1.96 9.44 -5.15
N GLU A 320 -2.85 9.20 -4.20
CA GLU A 320 -4.17 9.84 -4.16
C GLU A 320 -4.41 10.52 -2.82
N TYR A 321 -5.18 11.58 -2.85
CA TYR A 321 -5.67 12.33 -1.70
C TYR A 321 -7.13 12.72 -1.95
N ASP A 322 -7.98 12.54 -0.96
CA ASP A 322 -9.32 13.13 -0.91
C ASP A 322 -9.66 13.68 0.48
N ASN A 323 -10.67 14.57 0.57
CA ASN A 323 -11.21 15.06 1.83
C ASN A 323 -12.72 15.25 1.81
N ILE A 324 -13.44 14.46 1.05
CA ILE A 324 -14.85 14.68 0.74
C ILE A 324 -15.83 14.48 1.90
N GLN A 325 -15.51 13.64 2.86
CA GLN A 325 -16.41 13.28 3.95
C GLN A 325 -16.40 14.33 5.06
N ASN A 326 -17.41 14.32 5.93
CA ASN A 326 -17.54 15.21 7.11
C ASN A 326 -17.35 16.68 6.78
N ASN A 327 -18.04 17.17 5.74
CA ASN A 327 -17.95 18.56 5.28
C ASN A 327 -16.51 18.97 4.94
N ALA A 328 -15.80 18.12 4.22
CA ALA A 328 -14.39 18.27 3.84
C ALA A 328 -13.41 18.32 5.02
N ASN A 329 -13.76 17.69 6.16
CA ASN A 329 -12.92 17.56 7.34
C ASN A 329 -12.52 16.11 7.64
N HIS A 330 -12.29 15.32 6.57
CA HIS A 330 -11.92 13.91 6.65
C HIS A 330 -11.03 13.57 5.45
N ILE A 331 -9.78 13.26 5.70
CA ILE A 331 -8.75 13.02 4.66
C ILE A 331 -8.46 11.54 4.52
N HIS A 332 -8.37 11.09 3.26
CA HIS A 332 -7.75 9.84 2.88
C HIS A 332 -6.55 10.07 1.97
N THR A 333 -5.46 9.36 2.22
CA THR A 333 -4.29 9.38 1.33
C THR A 333 -3.76 7.98 1.13
N VAL A 334 -3.39 7.65 -0.11
CA VAL A 334 -2.76 6.37 -0.45
C VAL A 334 -1.55 6.58 -1.34
N ILE A 335 -0.55 5.73 -1.17
CA ILE A 335 0.57 5.54 -2.09
C ILE A 335 0.59 4.09 -2.54
N ARG A 336 0.69 3.88 -3.84
CA ARG A 336 0.71 2.57 -4.51
C ARG A 336 1.90 2.48 -5.45
N ASP A 337 2.62 1.39 -5.39
CA ASP A 337 3.62 1.02 -6.40
C ASP A 337 2.95 0.13 -7.44
N LEU A 338 2.86 0.62 -8.68
CA LEU A 338 2.14 -0.07 -9.76
C LEU A 338 2.84 -1.36 -10.23
N LYS A 339 4.11 -1.52 -9.89
CA LYS A 339 4.90 -2.70 -10.23
C LYS A 339 5.07 -3.63 -9.04
N ASN A 340 5.25 -3.07 -7.84
CA ASN A 340 5.74 -3.81 -6.70
C ASN A 340 4.85 -3.70 -5.45
N ASP A 341 3.58 -3.34 -5.58
CA ASP A 341 2.61 -3.43 -4.48
C ASP A 341 2.67 -4.84 -3.86
N PHE A 342 2.72 -4.92 -2.53
CA PHE A 342 2.92 -6.16 -1.78
C PHE A 342 4.22 -6.93 -2.12
N GLY A 343 5.19 -6.33 -2.79
CA GLY A 343 6.39 -7.02 -3.27
C GLY A 343 6.13 -7.94 -4.47
N GLY A 344 5.15 -7.62 -5.31
CA GLY A 344 4.71 -8.47 -6.43
C GLY A 344 5.79 -8.74 -7.47
N ASP A 345 6.55 -7.72 -7.87
CA ASP A 345 7.64 -7.86 -8.85
C ASP A 345 8.83 -8.63 -8.28
N GLU A 346 9.16 -8.43 -7.01
CA GLU A 346 10.25 -9.15 -6.35
C GLU A 346 9.89 -10.64 -6.22
N LEU A 347 8.65 -10.95 -5.87
CA LEU A 347 8.17 -12.33 -5.87
C LEU A 347 8.28 -12.98 -7.26
N LEU A 348 7.92 -12.26 -8.32
CA LEU A 348 8.04 -12.75 -9.70
C LEU A 348 9.50 -12.97 -10.11
N LYS A 349 10.42 -12.08 -9.72
CA LYS A 349 11.86 -12.23 -9.96
C LYS A 349 12.42 -13.43 -9.21
N HIS A 350 11.99 -13.65 -7.96
CA HIS A 350 12.39 -14.79 -7.15
C HIS A 350 12.01 -16.12 -7.83
N TYR A 351 10.75 -16.27 -8.23
CA TYR A 351 10.29 -17.48 -8.95
C TYR A 351 11.05 -17.73 -10.27
N LYS A 352 11.44 -16.66 -10.99
CA LYS A 352 12.25 -16.82 -12.21
C LYS A 352 13.68 -17.26 -11.93
N LYS A 353 14.28 -16.87 -10.81
CA LYS A 353 15.63 -17.30 -10.40
C LYS A 353 15.68 -18.76 -9.98
N ASP A 354 14.62 -19.28 -9.38
CA ASP A 354 14.56 -20.65 -8.85
C ASP A 354 14.20 -21.69 -9.94
N GLN A 355 13.92 -21.24 -11.17
CA GLN A 355 13.64 -22.12 -12.33
C GLN A 355 14.88 -22.49 -13.15
N HIS A 356 16.10 -22.19 -12.67
CA HIS A 356 17.37 -22.53 -13.34
C HIS A 356 18.16 -23.58 -12.60
#